data_639fc29721ab148fc4bc5d2a6b9f1982
#
_entry.id   639fc29721ab148fc4bc5d2a6b9f1982
#
_cell.length_a   1.000
_cell.length_b   1.000
_cell.length_c   1.000
_cell.angle_alpha   90.00
_cell.angle_beta   90.00
_cell.angle_gamma   90.00
#
_symmetry.space_group_name_H-M   'P 1'
#
loop_
_entity.id
_entity.type
_entity.pdbx_description
1 polymer ?
#
loop_
_entity_poly.entity_id
_entity_poly.type
_entity_poly.pdbx_seq_one_letter_code
_entity_poly.pdbx_strand_id
1 'polypeptide(L)'
;MDQVEELDVVIDGADEVDPKNNLIKGGGGALLMEKIVASHSKQFIVIVDASKIVSKLGKFPLPIEIVRFGCEKTKGSVEKLLSRLGYQKPKVCFRSSSSGKYVTDQQNYILDLHLNEIQDTNAINQGLLGIVGVVEVGLFIEMASKIIIGDSDGSCRVI
;
A
#
# COMPACT_ATOMS: atom_id res chain seq x y z
N MET A 1 17.02 5.82 10.29
CA MET A 1 17.40 5.80 8.86
C MET A 1 18.52 6.80 8.55
N ASP A 2 18.49 8.03 9.05
CA ASP A 2 19.46 9.10 8.68
C ASP A 2 20.94 8.81 8.98
N GLN A 3 21.23 7.76 9.73
CA GLN A 3 22.59 7.32 10.09
C GLN A 3 23.06 6.11 9.26
N VAL A 4 22.24 5.63 8.33
CA VAL A 4 22.50 4.44 7.49
C VAL A 4 22.47 4.89 6.04
N GLU A 5 23.57 4.67 5.30
CA GLU A 5 23.61 5.00 3.86
C GLU A 5 22.69 4.10 3.05
N GLU A 6 22.73 2.79 3.31
CA GLU A 6 21.95 1.79 2.59
C GLU A 6 21.81 0.51 3.45
N LEU A 7 20.69 -0.17 3.34
CA LEU A 7 20.46 -1.47 3.96
C LEU A 7 20.79 -2.60 2.97
N ASP A 8 21.47 -3.64 3.42
CA ASP A 8 21.77 -4.78 2.54
C ASP A 8 20.49 -5.56 2.20
N VAL A 9 19.64 -5.79 3.20
CA VAL A 9 18.40 -6.57 3.04
C VAL A 9 17.32 -5.99 3.95
N VAL A 10 16.13 -5.83 3.39
CA VAL A 10 14.89 -5.59 4.12
C VAL A 10 13.96 -6.78 3.91
N ILE A 11 13.36 -7.27 4.99
CA ILE A 11 12.38 -8.37 4.95
C ILE A 11 11.09 -7.87 5.56
N ASP A 12 9.97 -8.01 4.85
CA ASP A 12 8.66 -7.56 5.31
C ASP A 12 7.53 -8.39 4.70
N GLY A 13 6.30 -8.21 5.18
CA GLY A 13 5.10 -8.84 4.64
C GLY A 13 4.41 -8.01 3.56
N ALA A 14 3.32 -8.55 3.01
CA ALA A 14 2.40 -7.81 2.15
C ALA A 14 0.95 -8.25 2.41
N ASP A 15 0.00 -7.35 2.15
CA ASP A 15 -1.43 -7.63 2.23
C ASP A 15 -1.93 -8.34 0.98
N GLU A 16 -1.38 -8.00 -0.19
CA GLU A 16 -1.59 -8.67 -1.49
C GLU A 16 -0.32 -8.62 -2.34
N VAL A 17 -0.18 -9.63 -3.21
CA VAL A 17 0.90 -9.74 -4.21
C VAL A 17 0.29 -10.16 -5.55
N ASP A 18 0.56 -9.42 -6.63
CA ASP A 18 0.13 -9.76 -7.98
C ASP A 18 1.18 -10.55 -8.77
N PRO A 19 0.86 -11.10 -9.97
CA PRO A 19 1.80 -11.86 -10.80
C PRO A 19 2.99 -11.04 -11.33
N LYS A 20 2.98 -9.73 -11.22
CA LYS A 20 4.09 -8.83 -11.57
C LYS A 20 4.94 -8.46 -10.37
N ASN A 21 4.70 -9.09 -9.22
CA ASN A 21 5.33 -8.80 -7.93
C ASN A 21 5.05 -7.38 -7.40
N ASN A 22 3.98 -6.73 -7.86
CA ASN A 22 3.49 -5.52 -7.22
C ASN A 22 2.73 -5.90 -5.95
N LEU A 23 2.79 -5.03 -4.94
CA LEU A 23 2.22 -5.32 -3.62
C LEU A 23 1.19 -4.27 -3.22
N ILE A 24 0.21 -4.70 -2.42
CA ILE A 24 -0.48 -3.80 -1.50
C ILE A 24 0.11 -4.04 -0.10
N LYS A 25 0.49 -2.96 0.57
CA LYS A 25 0.98 -2.94 1.95
C LYS A 25 0.33 -1.80 2.73
N GLY A 26 0.49 -1.82 4.03
CA GLY A 26 -0.02 -0.79 4.92
C GLY A 26 -1.31 -1.17 5.67
N GLY A 27 -1.71 -2.44 5.67
CA GLY A 27 -2.79 -2.94 6.52
C GLY A 27 -2.57 -2.62 7.99
N GLY A 28 -1.32 -2.69 8.47
CA GLY A 28 -0.90 -2.29 9.82
C GLY A 28 -0.78 -0.78 10.06
N GLY A 29 -0.81 0.05 9.00
CA GLY A 29 -0.77 1.51 9.11
C GLY A 29 0.62 2.14 9.02
N ALA A 30 1.68 1.38 8.71
CA ALA A 30 3.07 1.85 8.66
C ALA A 30 3.61 2.04 7.21
N LEU A 31 2.72 2.14 6.20
CA LEU A 31 3.08 2.09 4.78
C LEU A 31 4.18 3.08 4.36
N LEU A 32 4.18 4.29 4.92
CA LEU A 32 5.18 5.31 4.63
C LEU A 32 6.57 4.87 5.12
N MET A 33 6.65 4.44 6.38
CA MET A 33 7.90 3.96 6.96
C MET A 33 8.41 2.71 6.25
N GLU A 34 7.53 1.75 5.98
CA GLU A 34 7.85 0.52 5.25
C GLU A 34 8.42 0.84 3.86
N LYS A 35 7.81 1.80 3.13
CA LYS A 35 8.28 2.17 1.80
C LYS A 35 9.62 2.92 1.85
N ILE A 36 9.81 3.83 2.81
CA ILE A 36 11.10 4.50 3.01
C ILE A 36 12.20 3.47 3.25
N VAL A 37 11.97 2.50 4.15
CA VAL A 37 12.95 1.46 4.46
C VAL A 37 13.22 0.58 3.24
N ALA A 38 12.19 0.13 2.55
CA ALA A 38 12.32 -0.70 1.35
C ALA A 38 13.07 0.02 0.21
N SER A 39 12.81 1.33 0.01
CA SER A 39 13.45 2.12 -1.05
C SER A 39 14.95 2.40 -0.80
N HIS A 40 15.43 2.21 0.42
CA HIS A 40 16.84 2.38 0.81
C HIS A 40 17.53 1.02 1.09
N SER A 41 17.05 -0.04 0.46
CA SER A 41 17.65 -1.37 0.56
C SER A 41 18.13 -1.87 -0.79
N LYS A 42 19.25 -2.63 -0.80
CA LYS A 42 19.75 -3.34 -1.98
C LYS A 42 18.81 -4.48 -2.39
N GLN A 43 18.20 -5.12 -1.39
CA GLN A 43 17.24 -6.20 -1.58
C GLN A 43 16.04 -6.02 -0.67
N PHE A 44 14.86 -5.98 -1.27
CA PHE A 44 13.60 -6.04 -0.54
C PHE A 44 12.96 -7.41 -0.75
N ILE A 45 12.99 -8.25 0.29
CA ILE A 45 12.43 -9.60 0.30
C ILE A 45 11.06 -9.57 0.98
N VAL A 46 10.06 -10.07 0.29
CA VAL A 46 8.69 -10.14 0.81
C VAL A 46 8.38 -11.57 1.23
N ILE A 47 7.84 -11.76 2.44
CA ILE A 47 7.39 -13.05 2.94
C ILE A 47 5.88 -13.01 3.16
N VAL A 48 5.16 -13.91 2.51
CA VAL A 48 3.69 -14.01 2.59
C VAL A 48 3.23 -15.45 2.65
N ASP A 49 2.03 -15.68 3.14
CA ASP A 49 1.31 -16.94 2.92
C ASP A 49 0.61 -16.95 1.56
N ALA A 50 0.26 -18.14 1.08
CA ALA A 50 -0.34 -18.34 -0.24
C ALA A 50 -1.67 -17.56 -0.42
N SER A 51 -2.39 -17.22 0.65
CA SER A 51 -3.65 -16.47 0.57
C SER A 51 -3.46 -15.02 0.13
N LYS A 52 -2.23 -14.50 0.22
CA LYS A 52 -1.87 -13.14 -0.20
C LYS A 52 -1.61 -13.02 -1.69
N ILE A 53 -1.45 -14.15 -2.39
CA ILE A 53 -1.24 -14.16 -3.84
C ILE A 53 -2.58 -14.00 -4.53
N VAL A 54 -2.69 -12.95 -5.33
CA VAL A 54 -3.91 -12.59 -6.05
C VAL A 54 -3.65 -12.46 -7.55
N SER A 55 -4.67 -12.68 -8.37
CA SER A 55 -4.55 -12.45 -9.82
C SER A 55 -4.47 -10.96 -10.18
N LYS A 56 -5.10 -10.12 -9.38
CA LYS A 56 -5.09 -8.64 -9.47
C LYS A 56 -5.20 -8.05 -8.08
N LEU A 57 -4.47 -6.95 -7.84
CA LEU A 57 -4.53 -6.20 -6.60
C LEU A 57 -5.88 -5.51 -6.42
N GLY A 58 -6.26 -5.25 -5.17
CA GLY A 58 -7.40 -4.39 -4.82
C GLY A 58 -8.55 -5.09 -4.10
N LYS A 59 -8.50 -6.41 -3.90
CA LYS A 59 -9.45 -7.12 -3.03
C LYS A 59 -9.24 -6.66 -1.58
N PHE A 60 -7.99 -6.57 -1.14
CA PHE A 60 -7.64 -5.84 0.07
C PHE A 60 -7.78 -4.33 -0.18
N PRO A 61 -8.38 -3.55 0.73
CA PRO A 61 -8.50 -2.10 0.55
C PRO A 61 -7.12 -1.46 0.38
N LEU A 62 -6.93 -0.66 -0.66
CA LEU A 62 -5.68 0.07 -0.87
C LEU A 62 -5.56 1.20 0.15
N PRO A 63 -4.59 1.16 1.08
CA PRO A 63 -4.40 2.25 2.02
C PRO A 63 -3.61 3.39 1.36
N ILE A 64 -4.00 4.62 1.69
CA ILE A 64 -3.21 5.82 1.39
C ILE A 64 -3.06 6.67 2.64
N GLU A 65 -1.85 7.16 2.88
CA GLU A 65 -1.56 8.07 3.99
C GLU A 65 -1.78 9.51 3.53
N ILE A 66 -2.51 10.29 4.32
CA ILE A 66 -2.87 11.67 4.00
C ILE A 66 -2.63 12.59 5.19
N VAL A 67 -2.26 13.85 4.93
CA VAL A 67 -2.13 14.86 5.99
C VAL A 67 -3.49 15.11 6.66
N ARG A 68 -3.45 15.42 7.95
CA ARG A 68 -4.67 15.67 8.75
C ARG A 68 -5.39 16.95 8.37
N PHE A 69 -4.61 18.01 8.06
CA PHE A 69 -5.20 19.30 7.65
C PHE A 69 -5.89 19.15 6.29
N GLY A 70 -7.15 19.54 6.22
CA GLY A 70 -7.94 19.46 4.99
C GLY A 70 -8.29 18.04 4.53
N CYS A 71 -8.18 17.04 5.40
CA CYS A 71 -8.33 15.61 5.06
C CYS A 71 -9.65 15.26 4.34
N GLU A 72 -10.76 15.95 4.66
CA GLU A 72 -12.04 15.75 3.94
C GLU A 72 -11.98 16.28 2.50
N LYS A 73 -11.22 17.34 2.25
CA LYS A 73 -10.99 17.85 0.88
C LYS A 73 -10.10 16.92 0.08
N THR A 74 -9.03 16.40 0.72
CA THR A 74 -8.16 15.38 0.12
C THR A 74 -8.96 14.14 -0.23
N LYS A 75 -9.80 13.64 0.68
CA LYS A 75 -10.71 12.52 0.41
C LYS A 75 -11.60 12.77 -0.80
N GLY A 76 -12.25 13.94 -0.89
CA GLY A 76 -13.09 14.31 -2.03
C GLY A 76 -12.30 14.38 -3.36
N SER A 77 -11.02 14.77 -3.33
CA SER A 77 -10.15 14.75 -4.50
C SER A 77 -9.81 13.33 -4.94
N VAL A 78 -9.55 12.43 -3.97
CA VAL A 78 -9.35 11.00 -4.22
C VAL A 78 -10.59 10.37 -4.88
N GLU A 79 -11.78 10.61 -4.34
CA GLU A 79 -13.04 10.10 -4.90
C GLU A 79 -13.26 10.57 -6.35
N LYS A 80 -12.94 11.83 -6.65
CA LYS A 80 -13.00 12.40 -8.01
C LYS A 80 -12.00 11.73 -8.95
N LEU A 81 -10.76 11.51 -8.51
CA LEU A 81 -9.75 10.80 -9.28
C LEU A 81 -10.22 9.38 -9.62
N LEU A 82 -10.65 8.63 -8.60
CA LEU A 82 -11.13 7.26 -8.79
C LEU A 82 -12.30 7.19 -9.78
N SER A 83 -13.24 8.15 -9.70
CA SER A 83 -14.34 8.23 -10.66
C SER A 83 -13.85 8.49 -12.10
N ARG A 84 -12.83 9.32 -12.30
CA ARG A 84 -12.20 9.55 -13.62
C ARG A 84 -11.48 8.30 -14.15
N LEU A 85 -10.92 7.48 -13.25
CA LEU A 85 -10.29 6.20 -13.59
C LEU A 85 -11.32 5.07 -13.82
N GLY A 86 -12.63 5.38 -13.81
CA GLY A 86 -13.69 4.44 -14.13
C GLY A 86 -14.31 3.70 -12.95
N TYR A 87 -13.86 3.96 -11.72
CA TYR A 87 -14.47 3.34 -10.53
C TYR A 87 -15.85 3.94 -10.25
N GLN A 88 -16.89 3.11 -10.34
CA GLN A 88 -18.26 3.53 -10.08
C GLN A 88 -18.53 3.62 -8.57
N LYS A 89 -18.82 4.84 -8.07
CA LYS A 89 -19.09 5.10 -6.64
C LYS A 89 -18.04 4.47 -5.71
N PRO A 90 -16.76 4.81 -5.85
CA PRO A 90 -15.70 4.20 -5.08
C PRO A 90 -15.92 4.45 -3.58
N LYS A 91 -15.84 3.38 -2.78
CA LYS A 91 -15.94 3.50 -1.33
C LYS A 91 -14.57 3.89 -0.77
N VAL A 92 -14.47 5.12 -0.25
CA VAL A 92 -13.27 5.69 0.38
C VAL A 92 -13.60 5.97 1.85
N CYS A 93 -12.92 5.30 2.76
CA CYS A 93 -13.18 5.41 4.19
C CYS A 93 -11.93 5.86 4.94
N PHE A 94 -12.09 6.73 5.94
CA PHE A 94 -11.01 6.89 6.93
C PHE A 94 -10.85 5.58 7.70
N ARG A 95 -9.61 5.16 7.89
CA ARG A 95 -9.31 4.04 8.80
C ARG A 95 -9.72 4.43 10.21
N SER A 96 -10.37 3.51 10.90
CA SER A 96 -10.85 3.72 12.26
C SER A 96 -9.96 3.02 13.28
N SER A 97 -9.89 3.61 14.48
CA SER A 97 -9.37 3.00 15.69
C SER A 97 -10.46 3.00 16.78
N SER A 98 -10.18 2.47 17.94
CA SER A 98 -11.10 2.51 19.10
C SER A 98 -11.42 3.93 19.56
N SER A 99 -10.54 4.90 19.28
CA SER A 99 -10.66 6.30 19.69
C SER A 99 -11.11 7.26 18.57
N GLY A 100 -11.45 6.75 17.38
CA GLY A 100 -11.85 7.57 16.22
C GLY A 100 -11.06 7.27 14.96
N LYS A 101 -10.68 8.29 14.20
CA LYS A 101 -9.81 8.10 13.02
C LYS A 101 -8.44 7.59 13.46
N TYR A 102 -7.94 6.56 12.79
CA TYR A 102 -6.59 6.04 13.01
C TYR A 102 -5.55 7.11 12.69
N VAL A 103 -4.56 7.24 13.55
CA VAL A 103 -3.44 8.18 13.39
C VAL A 103 -2.16 7.36 13.25
N THR A 104 -1.40 7.62 12.18
CA THR A 104 -0.09 7.00 11.95
C THR A 104 0.98 7.54 12.90
N ASP A 105 2.12 6.87 12.98
CA ASP A 105 3.27 7.35 13.78
C ASP A 105 3.75 8.74 13.30
N GLN A 106 3.57 9.05 12.01
CA GLN A 106 3.88 10.36 11.41
C GLN A 106 2.77 11.38 11.59
N GLN A 107 1.79 11.09 12.46
CA GLN A 107 0.67 11.97 12.80
C GLN A 107 -0.26 12.29 11.61
N ASN A 108 -0.37 11.38 10.66
CA ASN A 108 -1.26 11.46 9.51
C ASN A 108 -2.51 10.58 9.69
N TYR A 109 -3.46 10.66 8.76
CA TYR A 109 -4.59 9.74 8.66
C TYR A 109 -4.38 8.74 7.52
N ILE A 110 -5.14 7.65 7.55
CA ILE A 110 -5.22 6.69 6.44
C ILE A 110 -6.63 6.71 5.86
N LEU A 111 -6.70 6.74 4.52
CA LEU A 111 -7.88 6.39 3.77
C LEU A 111 -7.72 4.99 3.21
N ASP A 112 -8.72 4.15 3.41
CA ASP A 112 -8.83 2.82 2.82
C ASP A 112 -9.73 2.88 1.58
N LEU A 113 -9.18 2.56 0.41
CA LEU A 113 -9.86 2.59 -0.88
C LEU A 113 -10.35 1.18 -1.24
N HIS A 114 -11.67 0.95 -1.20
CA HIS A 114 -12.28 -0.35 -1.53
C HIS A 114 -12.54 -0.41 -3.04
N LEU A 115 -11.58 -0.92 -3.79
CA LEU A 115 -11.59 -0.92 -5.25
C LEU A 115 -12.00 -2.27 -5.85
N ASN A 116 -11.89 -3.37 -5.08
CA ASN A 116 -12.06 -4.77 -5.48
C ASN A 116 -11.03 -5.24 -6.50
N GLU A 117 -10.69 -4.43 -7.48
CA GLU A 117 -9.70 -4.72 -8.51
C GLU A 117 -9.05 -3.44 -9.00
N ILE A 118 -7.71 -3.44 -9.10
CA ILE A 118 -6.92 -2.35 -9.67
C ILE A 118 -6.54 -2.73 -11.10
N GLN A 119 -7.06 -2.00 -12.09
CA GLN A 119 -6.82 -2.29 -13.51
C GLN A 119 -5.42 -1.84 -13.96
N ASP A 120 -4.99 -0.66 -13.51
CA ASP A 120 -3.68 -0.07 -13.83
C ASP A 120 -3.06 0.48 -12.55
N THR A 121 -2.10 -0.28 -12.00
CA THR A 121 -1.40 0.06 -10.76
C THR A 121 -0.58 1.34 -10.89
N ASN A 122 0.03 1.58 -12.06
CA ASN A 122 0.83 2.78 -12.30
C ASN A 122 -0.05 4.04 -12.40
N ALA A 123 -1.14 3.98 -13.18
CA ALA A 123 -2.03 5.12 -13.35
C ALA A 123 -2.67 5.54 -12.02
N ILE A 124 -3.12 4.59 -11.21
CA ILE A 124 -3.74 4.91 -9.91
C ILE A 124 -2.69 5.43 -8.91
N ASN A 125 -1.50 4.83 -8.88
CA ASN A 125 -0.42 5.27 -7.97
C ASN A 125 0.01 6.70 -8.27
N GLN A 126 0.33 7.00 -9.53
CA GLN A 126 0.74 8.35 -9.96
C GLN A 126 -0.38 9.37 -9.75
N GLY A 127 -1.62 9.00 -10.09
CA GLY A 127 -2.78 9.85 -9.89
C GLY A 127 -3.01 10.22 -8.43
N LEU A 128 -2.89 9.25 -7.51
CA LEU A 128 -3.05 9.47 -6.07
C LEU A 128 -1.91 10.32 -5.50
N LEU A 129 -0.65 10.02 -5.83
CA LEU A 129 0.52 10.81 -5.41
C LEU A 129 0.48 12.25 -5.95
N GLY A 130 -0.21 12.51 -7.07
CA GLY A 130 -0.43 13.84 -7.61
C GLY A 130 -1.46 14.69 -6.85
N ILE A 131 -2.18 14.13 -5.89
CA ILE A 131 -3.17 14.86 -5.09
C ILE A 131 -2.50 15.56 -3.91
N VAL A 132 -2.64 16.89 -3.84
CA VAL A 132 -2.16 17.65 -2.66
C VAL A 132 -2.83 17.14 -1.40
N GLY A 133 -2.01 16.78 -0.40
CA GLY A 133 -2.47 16.18 0.86
C GLY A 133 -2.33 14.67 0.95
N VAL A 134 -2.07 13.97 -0.16
CA VAL A 134 -1.61 12.57 -0.14
C VAL A 134 -0.11 12.56 0.18
N VAL A 135 0.27 11.75 1.16
CA VAL A 135 1.66 11.59 1.59
C VAL A 135 2.27 10.38 0.91
N GLU A 136 1.58 9.22 0.97
CA GLU A 136 2.07 7.98 0.35
C GLU A 136 0.90 7.03 0.03
N VAL A 137 1.13 6.14 -0.92
CA VAL A 137 0.19 5.14 -1.40
C VAL A 137 0.71 3.75 -1.04
N GLY A 138 -0.17 2.87 -0.55
CA GLY A 138 0.18 1.49 -0.17
C GLY A 138 0.45 0.55 -1.35
N LEU A 139 0.68 1.07 -2.57
CA LEU A 139 1.17 0.32 -3.72
C LEU A 139 2.70 0.33 -3.73
N PHE A 140 3.32 -0.84 -3.69
CA PHE A 140 4.76 -1.05 -3.83
C PHE A 140 4.99 -1.68 -5.19
N ILE A 141 5.28 -0.86 -6.20
CA ILE A 141 5.37 -1.26 -7.61
C ILE A 141 6.83 -1.50 -7.95
N GLU A 142 7.15 -2.71 -8.47
CA GLU A 142 8.50 -3.10 -8.90
C GLU A 142 9.57 -2.93 -7.80
N MET A 143 9.18 -2.99 -6.52
CA MET A 143 10.13 -2.81 -5.40
C MET A 143 10.66 -4.14 -4.87
N ALA A 144 9.85 -5.21 -4.88
CA ALA A 144 10.24 -6.50 -4.34
C ALA A 144 11.31 -7.17 -5.22
N SER A 145 12.47 -7.47 -4.62
CA SER A 145 13.53 -8.23 -5.28
C SER A 145 13.23 -9.72 -5.31
N LYS A 146 12.46 -10.22 -4.36
CA LYS A 146 12.12 -11.62 -4.17
C LYS A 146 10.89 -11.77 -3.30
N ILE A 147 10.04 -12.75 -3.60
CA ILE A 147 8.88 -13.09 -2.79
C ILE A 147 8.98 -14.55 -2.37
N ILE A 148 8.89 -14.78 -1.06
CA ILE A 148 8.87 -16.11 -0.44
C ILE A 148 7.43 -16.37 0.00
N ILE A 149 6.86 -17.45 -0.49
CA ILE A 149 5.47 -17.82 -0.26
C ILE A 149 5.45 -19.10 0.57
N GLY A 150 4.87 -19.04 1.76
CA GLY A 150 4.60 -20.21 2.59
C GLY A 150 3.27 -20.84 2.22
N ASP A 151 3.26 -22.15 2.00
CA ASP A 151 2.08 -22.95 1.72
C ASP A 151 1.58 -23.68 2.98
N SER A 152 0.29 -24.05 3.01
CA SER A 152 -0.35 -24.63 4.20
C SER A 152 0.18 -26.03 4.57
N ASP A 153 0.86 -26.70 3.66
CA ASP A 153 1.52 -27.99 3.90
C ASP A 153 2.91 -27.87 4.55
N GLY A 154 3.36 -26.64 4.83
CA GLY A 154 4.68 -26.33 5.39
C GLY A 154 5.78 -26.18 4.34
N SER A 155 5.47 -26.33 3.07
CA SER A 155 6.43 -26.02 1.99
C SER A 155 6.54 -24.52 1.75
N CYS A 156 7.61 -24.11 1.07
CA CYS A 156 7.75 -22.72 0.61
C CYS A 156 8.30 -22.69 -0.82
N ARG A 157 7.90 -21.66 -1.54
CA ARG A 157 8.37 -21.38 -2.90
C ARG A 157 8.82 -19.94 -3.02
N VAL A 158 9.70 -19.69 -3.97
CA VAL A 158 10.29 -18.36 -4.22
C VAL A 158 9.96 -17.93 -5.64
N ILE A 159 9.53 -16.70 -5.79
CA ILE A 159 9.29 -16.04 -7.07
C ILE A 159 9.98 -14.69 -7.12
#